data_a98f2f8b9d3902bbba1204d8c40e92df
#
_entry.id   a98f2f8b9d3902bbba1204d8c40e92df
#
_cell.length_a   1.000
_cell.length_b   1.000
_cell.length_c   1.000
_cell.angle_alpha   90.00
_cell.angle_beta   90.00
_cell.angle_gamma   90.00
#
_symmetry.space_group_name_H-M   'P 1'
#
loop_
_entity.id
_entity.type
_entity.pdbx_description
1 polymer ?
#
loop_
_entity_poly.entity_id
_entity_poly.type
_entity_poly.pdbx_seq_one_letter_code
_entity_poly.pdbx_strand_id
1 'polypeptide(L)'
;MRLFITLFICSYIQSTTVEYFKKPLNFNADIIINNEENYVSKGTIFFRDGSFIYKLTSPYRQTIASNNSKLYVQDDDFQQVIVYGNDNTFFIQDLLGNEYKSENFPCSNTCFKLRSNENSSFREAFVSLDGDVINWIRLLDIKDRKIFIKFENFKFESSNINYVIPENYEIIKND
;
A
#
# COMPACT_ATOMS: atom_id res chain seq x y z
N MET A 1 18.76 -44.70 38.30
CA MET A 1 18.07 -44.46 37.04
C MET A 1 17.42 -43.09 37.16
N ARG A 2 18.05 -42.00 36.63
CA ARG A 2 17.55 -40.62 36.71
C ARG A 2 16.79 -40.31 35.40
N LEU A 3 15.51 -40.06 35.51
CA LEU A 3 14.64 -39.69 34.41
C LEU A 3 14.85 -38.19 34.13
N PHE A 4 15.44 -37.83 32.98
CA PHE A 4 15.50 -36.48 32.49
C PHE A 4 14.17 -36.18 31.73
N ILE A 5 13.33 -35.38 32.36
CA ILE A 5 12.13 -34.82 31.68
C ILE A 5 12.58 -33.57 30.94
N THR A 6 12.71 -33.68 29.62
CA THR A 6 12.97 -32.54 28.71
C THR A 6 11.65 -31.83 28.48
N LEU A 7 11.46 -30.70 29.15
CA LEU A 7 10.30 -29.80 28.86
C LEU A 7 10.55 -29.13 27.50
N PHE A 8 9.81 -29.57 26.48
CA PHE A 8 9.67 -28.86 25.22
C PHE A 8 8.78 -27.63 25.46
N ILE A 9 9.39 -26.45 25.61
CA ILE A 9 8.67 -25.18 25.59
C ILE A 9 8.35 -24.87 24.12
N CYS A 10 7.14 -25.24 23.71
CA CYS A 10 6.59 -24.83 22.43
C CYS A 10 6.28 -23.32 22.50
N SER A 11 7.18 -22.47 22.00
CA SER A 11 6.92 -21.04 21.84
C SER A 11 5.82 -20.86 20.81
N TYR A 12 4.60 -20.64 21.26
CA TYR A 12 3.52 -20.19 20.39
C TYR A 12 3.85 -18.79 19.89
N ILE A 13 4.27 -18.69 18.63
CA ILE A 13 4.37 -17.41 17.93
C ILE A 13 2.91 -16.93 17.76
N GLN A 14 2.45 -16.07 18.66
CA GLN A 14 1.18 -15.41 18.51
C GLN A 14 1.34 -14.40 17.36
N SER A 15 0.70 -14.69 16.23
CA SER A 15 0.53 -13.75 15.14
C SER A 15 -0.38 -12.61 15.63
N THR A 16 0.21 -11.50 16.04
CA THR A 16 -0.52 -10.31 16.42
C THR A 16 -0.86 -9.51 15.18
N THR A 17 -2.14 -9.18 14.98
CA THR A 17 -2.55 -8.23 13.94
C THR A 17 -1.95 -6.87 14.28
N VAL A 18 -1.30 -6.20 13.33
CA VAL A 18 -0.72 -4.87 13.57
C VAL A 18 -1.84 -3.90 13.88
N GLU A 19 -1.90 -3.42 15.11
CA GLU A 19 -2.96 -2.51 15.58
C GLU A 19 -3.02 -1.21 14.73
N TYR A 20 -1.89 -0.83 14.15
CA TYR A 20 -1.76 0.32 13.27
C TYR A 20 -2.70 0.26 12.05
N PHE A 21 -2.84 -0.91 11.42
CA PHE A 21 -3.71 -1.09 10.24
C PHE A 21 -5.18 -1.29 10.59
N LYS A 22 -5.54 -1.43 11.87
CA LYS A 22 -6.94 -1.47 12.33
C LYS A 22 -7.58 -0.11 12.46
N LYS A 23 -6.77 0.96 12.49
CA LYS A 23 -7.26 2.34 12.59
C LYS A 23 -7.50 2.89 11.19
N PRO A 24 -8.56 3.68 10.97
CA PRO A 24 -8.70 4.42 9.72
C PRO A 24 -7.44 5.25 9.48
N LEU A 25 -6.75 5.01 8.37
CA LEU A 25 -5.56 5.76 8.01
C LEU A 25 -5.95 6.99 7.20
N ASN A 26 -5.56 8.17 7.70
CA ASN A 26 -5.76 9.45 7.01
C ASN A 26 -4.42 10.18 6.97
N PHE A 27 -3.80 10.24 5.79
CA PHE A 27 -2.49 10.88 5.65
C PHE A 27 -2.25 11.43 4.24
N ASN A 28 -1.26 12.29 4.13
CA ASN A 28 -0.58 12.59 2.88
C ASN A 28 0.94 12.36 3.04
N ALA A 29 1.60 12.03 1.95
CA ALA A 29 3.04 11.83 1.91
C ALA A 29 3.57 11.98 0.49
N ASP A 30 4.83 12.37 0.36
CA ASP A 30 5.57 12.16 -0.87
C ASP A 30 6.01 10.71 -0.93
N ILE A 31 5.89 10.07 -2.11
CA ILE A 31 6.30 8.69 -2.27
C ILE A 31 7.23 8.51 -3.46
N ILE A 32 8.20 7.62 -3.27
CA ILE A 32 9.15 7.17 -4.27
C ILE A 32 8.94 5.66 -4.42
N ILE A 33 8.56 5.22 -5.61
CA ILE A 33 8.35 3.80 -5.92
C ILE A 33 9.47 3.33 -6.83
N ASN A 34 10.17 2.27 -6.42
CA ASN A 34 11.18 1.57 -7.20
C ASN A 34 10.72 0.15 -7.50
N ASN A 35 10.95 -0.33 -8.70
CA ASN A 35 10.82 -1.75 -9.06
C ASN A 35 12.18 -2.38 -9.37
N GLU A 36 12.22 -3.70 -9.61
CA GLU A 36 13.45 -4.45 -9.92
C GLU A 36 14.14 -3.97 -11.21
N GLU A 37 13.42 -3.35 -12.13
CA GLU A 37 13.93 -2.82 -13.40
C GLU A 37 14.57 -1.43 -13.24
N ASN A 38 14.80 -0.98 -12.00
CA ASN A 38 15.27 0.38 -11.66
C ASN A 38 14.35 1.51 -12.16
N TYR A 39 13.09 1.18 -12.45
CA TYR A 39 12.10 2.18 -12.75
C TYR A 39 11.73 2.94 -11.48
N VAL A 40 11.94 4.23 -11.48
CA VAL A 40 11.66 5.11 -10.35
C VAL A 40 10.52 6.03 -10.70
N SER A 41 9.44 5.95 -9.94
CA SER A 41 8.37 6.94 -10.00
C SER A 41 8.31 7.76 -8.72
N LYS A 42 7.98 9.05 -8.86
CA LYS A 42 7.85 9.99 -7.73
C LYS A 42 6.50 10.66 -7.81
N GLY A 43 5.92 10.95 -6.65
CA GLY A 43 4.65 11.63 -6.58
C GLY A 43 4.20 11.88 -5.15
N THR A 44 2.98 12.34 -4.99
CA THR A 44 2.35 12.58 -3.69
C THR A 44 1.10 11.73 -3.57
N ILE A 45 0.95 11.06 -2.44
CA ILE A 45 -0.25 10.29 -2.11
C ILE A 45 -1.08 11.02 -1.05
N PHE A 46 -2.39 11.02 -1.25
CA PHE A 46 -3.42 11.35 -0.27
C PHE A 46 -4.22 10.09 -0.02
N PHE A 47 -4.31 9.64 1.22
CA PHE A 47 -5.01 8.41 1.59
C PHE A 47 -6.01 8.68 2.70
N ARG A 48 -7.23 8.18 2.56
CA ARG A 48 -8.29 8.29 3.57
C ARG A 48 -9.25 7.10 3.49
N ASP A 49 -9.34 6.32 4.56
CA ASP A 49 -10.33 5.24 4.74
C ASP A 49 -10.48 4.32 3.50
N GLY A 50 -9.35 3.90 2.92
CA GLY A 50 -9.34 3.06 1.71
C GLY A 50 -9.53 3.81 0.38
N SER A 51 -9.90 5.08 0.40
CA SER A 51 -9.84 5.95 -0.79
C SER A 51 -8.47 6.61 -0.91
N PHE A 52 -8.02 6.87 -2.12
CA PHE A 52 -6.75 7.54 -2.32
C PHE A 52 -6.71 8.35 -3.62
N ILE A 53 -5.80 9.33 -3.66
CA ILE A 53 -5.33 9.99 -4.87
C ILE A 53 -3.81 9.93 -4.86
N TYR A 54 -3.23 9.30 -5.87
CA TYR A 54 -1.79 9.29 -6.10
C TYR A 54 -1.47 10.10 -7.35
N LYS A 55 -0.76 11.21 -7.16
CA LYS A 55 -0.32 12.11 -8.24
C LYS A 55 1.14 11.84 -8.54
N LEU A 56 1.44 11.18 -9.65
CA LEU A 56 2.78 11.02 -10.17
C LEU A 56 3.25 12.31 -10.84
N THR A 57 4.50 12.67 -10.55
CA THR A 57 5.16 13.82 -11.15
C THR A 57 6.34 13.43 -12.04
N SER A 58 6.82 12.19 -11.91
CA SER A 58 7.94 11.65 -12.69
C SER A 58 7.83 10.12 -12.76
N PRO A 59 8.16 9.49 -13.90
CA PRO A 59 8.60 10.08 -15.16
C PRO A 59 7.45 10.63 -16.02
N TYR A 60 6.21 10.21 -15.75
CA TYR A 60 5.00 10.66 -16.45
C TYR A 60 4.09 11.40 -15.49
N ARG A 61 3.28 12.32 -16.00
CA ARG A 61 2.26 13.00 -15.23
C ARG A 61 0.97 12.18 -15.27
N GLN A 62 0.72 11.48 -14.19
CA GLN A 62 -0.42 10.58 -14.08
C GLN A 62 -1.09 10.74 -12.71
N THR A 63 -2.39 10.65 -12.66
CA THR A 63 -3.15 10.57 -11.40
C THR A 63 -3.86 9.23 -11.32
N ILE A 64 -3.58 8.47 -10.26
CA ILE A 64 -4.31 7.23 -9.95
C ILE A 64 -5.19 7.54 -8.75
N ALA A 65 -6.49 7.33 -8.86
CA ALA A 65 -7.43 7.64 -7.79
C ALA A 65 -8.44 6.51 -7.59
N SER A 66 -8.84 6.28 -6.35
CA SER A 66 -9.91 5.36 -6.00
C SER A 66 -10.86 6.00 -5.01
N ASN A 67 -12.16 5.77 -5.19
CA ASN A 67 -13.23 6.23 -4.30
C ASN A 67 -14.06 5.08 -3.72
N ASN A 68 -13.41 3.96 -3.37
CA ASN A 68 -13.99 2.71 -2.85
C ASN A 68 -14.78 1.87 -3.86
N SER A 69 -15.21 2.41 -5.00
CA SER A 69 -16.03 1.68 -5.97
C SER A 69 -15.42 1.64 -7.36
N LYS A 70 -14.49 2.52 -7.65
CA LYS A 70 -13.86 2.62 -8.97
C LYS A 70 -12.41 3.03 -8.83
N LEU A 71 -11.59 2.53 -9.74
CA LEU A 71 -10.21 2.96 -9.92
C LEU A 71 -10.14 3.82 -11.19
N TYR A 72 -9.56 4.99 -11.06
CA TYR A 72 -9.34 5.95 -12.15
C TYR A 72 -7.86 6.04 -12.42
N VAL A 73 -7.46 5.94 -13.67
CA VAL A 73 -6.09 6.19 -14.13
C VAL A 73 -6.15 7.32 -15.15
N GLN A 74 -5.80 8.52 -14.70
CA GLN A 74 -5.74 9.71 -15.52
C GLN A 74 -4.34 9.85 -16.08
N ASP A 75 -4.23 10.03 -17.38
CA ASP A 75 -3.00 10.34 -18.10
C ASP A 75 -3.09 11.76 -18.65
N ASP A 76 -2.24 12.65 -18.10
CA ASP A 76 -2.27 14.08 -18.47
C ASP A 76 -1.64 14.34 -19.84
N ASP A 77 -0.73 13.47 -20.27
CA ASP A 77 -0.03 13.65 -21.55
C ASP A 77 -0.94 13.26 -22.73
N PHE A 78 -1.85 12.30 -22.52
CA PHE A 78 -2.86 11.88 -23.51
C PHE A 78 -4.23 12.49 -23.28
N GLN A 79 -4.45 13.26 -22.20
CA GLN A 79 -5.74 13.83 -21.82
C GLN A 79 -6.86 12.78 -21.75
N GLN A 80 -6.59 11.65 -21.12
CA GLN A 80 -7.53 10.54 -21.02
C GLN A 80 -7.64 10.01 -19.59
N VAL A 81 -8.80 9.43 -19.27
CA VAL A 81 -9.05 8.74 -18.00
C VAL A 81 -9.58 7.35 -18.28
N ILE A 82 -8.84 6.34 -17.83
CA ILE A 82 -9.30 4.95 -17.86
C ILE A 82 -10.03 4.70 -16.54
N VAL A 83 -11.26 4.21 -16.62
CA VAL A 83 -12.10 3.87 -15.46
C VAL A 83 -12.21 2.36 -15.36
N TYR A 84 -11.73 1.79 -14.29
CA TYR A 84 -11.81 0.36 -13.99
C TYR A 84 -12.94 0.09 -12.98
N GLY A 85 -13.62 -1.05 -13.14
CA GLY A 85 -14.63 -1.53 -12.20
C GLY A 85 -14.05 -2.00 -10.86
N ASN A 86 -14.94 -2.50 -9.99
CA ASN A 86 -14.64 -2.86 -8.60
C ASN A 86 -13.59 -3.97 -8.42
N ASP A 87 -13.32 -4.78 -9.45
CA ASP A 87 -12.41 -5.92 -9.38
C ASP A 87 -10.93 -5.50 -9.48
N ASN A 88 -10.66 -4.22 -9.75
CA ASN A 88 -9.33 -3.69 -9.91
C ASN A 88 -8.92 -2.87 -8.68
N THR A 89 -8.14 -3.48 -7.80
CA THR A 89 -7.63 -2.82 -6.60
C THR A 89 -6.17 -2.43 -6.79
N PHE A 90 -5.85 -1.18 -6.50
CA PHE A 90 -4.47 -0.74 -6.48
C PHE A 90 -3.78 -1.27 -5.21
N PHE A 91 -2.55 -1.79 -5.33
CA PHE A 91 -1.87 -2.49 -4.23
C PHE A 91 -1.74 -1.66 -2.93
N ILE A 92 -1.59 -0.33 -3.02
CA ILE A 92 -1.56 0.55 -1.83
C ILE A 92 -2.91 0.54 -1.12
N GLN A 93 -4.01 0.60 -1.87
CA GLN A 93 -5.36 0.57 -1.32
C GLN A 93 -5.61 -0.76 -0.61
N ASP A 94 -5.24 -1.86 -1.24
CA ASP A 94 -5.36 -3.20 -0.67
C ASP A 94 -4.54 -3.31 0.62
N LEU A 95 -3.26 -2.95 0.55
CA LEU A 95 -2.33 -3.09 1.68
C LEU A 95 -2.72 -2.23 2.90
N LEU A 96 -3.17 -0.99 2.68
CA LEU A 96 -3.45 -0.04 3.75
C LEU A 96 -4.94 0.01 4.16
N GLY A 97 -5.82 -0.52 3.31
CA GLY A 97 -7.27 -0.55 3.55
C GLY A 97 -7.79 -1.83 4.20
N ASN A 98 -6.99 -2.90 4.26
CA ASN A 98 -7.41 -4.19 4.76
C ASN A 98 -6.60 -4.63 5.99
N GLU A 99 -7.16 -5.58 6.76
CA GLU A 99 -6.48 -6.21 7.89
C GLU A 99 -5.70 -7.45 7.43
N TYR A 100 -4.44 -7.54 7.86
CA TYR A 100 -3.56 -8.66 7.57
C TYR A 100 -2.97 -9.27 8.83
N LYS A 101 -2.74 -10.58 8.80
CA LYS A 101 -1.91 -11.24 9.81
C LYS A 101 -0.49 -10.72 9.69
N SER A 102 0.11 -10.35 10.80
CA SER A 102 1.45 -9.77 10.83
C SER A 102 2.38 -10.54 11.75
N GLU A 103 3.66 -10.53 11.41
CA GLU A 103 4.75 -11.06 12.21
C GLU A 103 5.80 -9.96 12.37
N ASN A 104 6.42 -9.88 13.55
CA ASN A 104 7.55 -8.99 13.75
C ASN A 104 8.71 -9.38 12.81
N PHE A 105 9.32 -8.41 12.20
CA PHE A 105 10.45 -8.58 11.30
C PHE A 105 11.64 -7.77 11.79
N PRO A 106 12.86 -8.36 11.89
CA PRO A 106 14.05 -7.65 12.37
C PRO A 106 14.44 -6.51 11.43
N CYS A 107 14.52 -5.30 11.94
CA CYS A 107 15.03 -4.12 11.25
C CYS A 107 15.48 -3.06 12.26
N SER A 108 16.01 -1.91 11.79
CA SER A 108 16.43 -0.81 12.65
C SER A 108 15.28 -0.08 13.36
N ASN A 109 14.08 -0.16 12.80
CA ASN A 109 12.85 0.48 13.31
C ASN A 109 11.85 -0.60 13.74
N THR A 110 10.56 -0.26 13.81
CA THR A 110 9.49 -1.23 14.01
C THR A 110 9.05 -1.79 12.65
N CYS A 111 9.33 -3.07 12.41
CA CYS A 111 9.01 -3.70 11.13
C CYS A 111 8.10 -4.91 11.30
N PHE A 112 7.22 -5.06 10.32
CA PHE A 112 6.28 -6.16 10.24
C PHE A 112 6.33 -6.82 8.88
N LYS A 113 6.22 -8.15 8.86
CA LYS A 113 5.91 -8.93 7.69
C LYS A 113 4.41 -9.18 7.68
N LEU A 114 3.73 -8.79 6.60
CA LEU A 114 2.32 -9.06 6.38
C LEU A 114 2.17 -10.27 5.46
N ARG A 115 1.25 -11.16 5.81
CA ARG A 115 0.90 -12.31 4.97
C ARG A 115 -0.37 -11.99 4.19
N SER A 116 -0.33 -12.25 2.89
CA SER A 116 -1.49 -12.12 2.02
C SER A 116 -2.63 -13.08 2.44
N ASN A 117 -3.83 -12.73 2.04
CA ASN A 117 -5.00 -13.60 2.00
C ASN A 117 -5.37 -13.92 0.54
N GLU A 118 -6.44 -14.68 0.33
CA GLU A 118 -6.86 -15.14 -1.01
C GLU A 118 -7.21 -13.99 -1.97
N ASN A 119 -7.59 -12.82 -1.44
CA ASN A 119 -8.01 -11.66 -2.24
C ASN A 119 -6.92 -10.58 -2.35
N SER A 120 -5.72 -10.84 -1.85
CA SER A 120 -4.66 -9.83 -1.83
C SER A 120 -4.04 -9.62 -3.20
N SER A 121 -3.72 -8.37 -3.52
CA SER A 121 -2.96 -7.98 -4.73
C SER A 121 -1.46 -8.26 -4.61
N PHE A 122 -1.01 -8.78 -3.46
CA PHE A 122 0.39 -9.12 -3.17
C PHE A 122 0.50 -10.47 -2.46
N ARG A 123 1.68 -11.10 -2.53
CA ARG A 123 2.00 -12.36 -1.84
C ARG A 123 2.54 -12.15 -0.45
N GLU A 124 3.42 -11.18 -0.29
CA GLU A 124 3.95 -10.76 1.00
C GLU A 124 4.31 -9.27 0.95
N ALA A 125 4.24 -8.63 2.10
CA ALA A 125 4.68 -7.27 2.26
C ALA A 125 5.47 -7.11 3.56
N PHE A 126 6.44 -6.21 3.54
CA PHE A 126 7.19 -5.76 4.70
C PHE A 126 6.93 -4.28 4.88
N VAL A 127 6.56 -3.89 6.08
CA VAL A 127 6.26 -2.50 6.41
C VAL A 127 7.19 -2.05 7.52
N SER A 128 7.81 -0.90 7.36
CA SER A 128 8.61 -0.25 8.39
C SER A 128 7.91 1.00 8.87
N LEU A 129 7.79 1.12 10.19
CA LEU A 129 7.26 2.29 10.87
C LEU A 129 8.40 3.00 11.63
N ASP A 130 8.36 4.32 11.63
CA ASP A 130 9.12 5.18 12.52
C ASP A 130 8.11 5.87 13.46
N GLY A 131 7.96 5.35 14.67
CA GLY A 131 6.81 5.64 15.53
C GLY A 131 5.50 5.22 14.85
N ASP A 132 4.60 6.17 14.63
CA ASP A 132 3.31 5.94 13.96
C ASP A 132 3.36 6.24 12.45
N VAL A 133 4.52 6.60 11.89
CA VAL A 133 4.69 7.02 10.51
C VAL A 133 5.18 5.85 9.66
N ILE A 134 4.59 5.63 8.49
CA ILE A 134 5.10 4.68 7.51
C ILE A 134 6.38 5.27 6.92
N ASN A 135 7.50 4.55 7.09
CA ASN A 135 8.79 4.93 6.52
C ASN A 135 8.98 4.30 5.13
N TRP A 136 8.77 2.98 5.04
CA TRP A 136 8.83 2.29 3.74
C TRP A 136 7.97 1.02 3.74
N ILE A 137 7.60 0.61 2.54
CA ILE A 137 6.94 -0.67 2.24
C ILE A 137 7.75 -1.38 1.17
N ARG A 138 7.99 -2.68 1.36
CA ARG A 138 8.52 -3.57 0.34
C ARG A 138 7.52 -4.69 0.13
N LEU A 139 7.07 -4.91 -1.09
CA LEU A 139 6.11 -5.96 -1.40
C LEU A 139 6.56 -6.81 -2.59
N LEU A 140 6.10 -8.05 -2.59
CA LEU A 140 6.13 -8.98 -3.69
C LEU A 140 4.69 -9.09 -4.21
N ASP A 141 4.45 -8.64 -5.44
CA ASP A 141 3.10 -8.71 -6.01
C ASP A 141 2.74 -10.14 -6.47
N ILE A 142 1.51 -10.33 -6.94
CA ILE A 142 1.03 -11.65 -7.40
C ILE A 142 1.76 -12.13 -8.67
N LYS A 143 2.47 -11.25 -9.39
CA LYS A 143 3.29 -11.55 -10.57
C LYS A 143 4.78 -11.69 -10.25
N ASP A 144 5.13 -11.86 -8.96
CA ASP A 144 6.51 -11.95 -8.44
C ASP A 144 7.38 -10.71 -8.67
N ARG A 145 6.78 -9.54 -8.93
CA ARG A 145 7.54 -8.29 -9.06
C ARG A 145 7.78 -7.70 -7.67
N LYS A 146 9.03 -7.33 -7.40
CA LYS A 146 9.40 -6.63 -6.16
C LYS A 146 9.20 -5.14 -6.34
N ILE A 147 8.45 -4.56 -5.43
CA ILE A 147 8.14 -3.14 -5.39
C ILE A 147 8.61 -2.60 -4.04
N PHE A 148 9.38 -1.52 -4.07
CA PHE A 148 9.81 -0.78 -2.90
C PHE A 148 9.21 0.62 -2.93
N ILE A 149 8.55 1.01 -1.85
CA ILE A 149 7.91 2.31 -1.69
C ILE A 149 8.52 2.99 -0.49
N LYS A 150 9.12 4.16 -0.69
CA LYS A 150 9.59 5.05 0.37
C LYS A 150 8.60 6.16 0.58
N PHE A 151 8.30 6.48 1.83
CA PHE A 151 7.45 7.59 2.23
C PHE A 151 8.33 8.71 2.79
N GLU A 152 8.09 9.94 2.35
CA GLU A 152 8.77 11.14 2.82
C GLU A 152 7.72 12.20 3.15
N ASN A 153 8.04 13.16 4.01
CA ASN A 153 7.13 14.25 4.40
C ASN A 153 5.74 13.78 4.86
N PHE A 154 5.68 12.61 5.51
CA PHE A 154 4.44 11.99 5.96
C PHE A 154 3.73 12.86 6.99
N LYS A 155 2.44 13.10 6.79
CA LYS A 155 1.59 13.87 7.69
C LYS A 155 0.25 13.19 7.86
N PHE A 156 -0.19 13.04 9.12
CA PHE A 156 -1.58 12.70 9.40
C PHE A 156 -2.44 13.93 9.14
N GLU A 157 -3.38 13.80 8.23
CA GLU A 157 -4.22 14.92 7.81
C GLU A 157 -5.60 14.40 7.41
N SER A 158 -6.65 15.13 7.77
CA SER A 158 -8.04 14.80 7.44
C SER A 158 -8.53 15.56 6.20
N SER A 159 -7.69 15.68 5.16
CA SER A 159 -8.11 16.32 3.92
C SER A 159 -9.22 15.53 3.23
N ASN A 160 -10.18 16.25 2.67
CA ASN A 160 -11.24 15.63 1.91
C ASN A 160 -10.68 15.13 0.58
N ILE A 161 -10.71 13.82 0.34
CA ILE A 161 -10.24 13.21 -0.91
C ILE A 161 -11.44 13.14 -1.86
N ASN A 162 -11.44 14.02 -2.85
CA ASN A 162 -12.43 14.00 -3.91
C ASN A 162 -11.73 14.08 -5.26
N TYR A 163 -11.73 12.98 -6.00
CA TYR A 163 -11.24 12.97 -7.37
C TYR A 163 -12.38 13.33 -8.32
N VAL A 164 -12.14 14.30 -9.20
CA VAL A 164 -13.06 14.73 -10.24
C VAL A 164 -12.34 14.57 -11.58
N ILE A 165 -13.00 13.89 -12.52
CA ILE A 165 -12.50 13.74 -13.90
C ILE A 165 -12.48 15.14 -14.56
N PRO A 166 -11.35 15.56 -15.16
CA PRO A 166 -11.30 16.83 -15.88
C PRO A 166 -12.27 16.84 -17.08
N GLU A 167 -12.93 17.97 -17.31
CA GLU A 167 -14.00 18.09 -18.33
C GLU A 167 -13.54 17.80 -19.76
N ASN A 168 -12.27 18.07 -20.07
CA ASN A 168 -11.72 17.94 -21.44
C ASN A 168 -11.00 16.61 -21.68
N TYR A 169 -11.13 15.61 -20.78
CA TYR A 169 -10.46 14.33 -20.93
C TYR A 169 -11.38 13.29 -21.53
N GLU A 170 -10.82 12.46 -22.42
CA GLU A 170 -11.51 11.29 -22.94
C GLU A 170 -11.69 10.24 -21.83
N ILE A 171 -12.90 9.68 -21.72
CA ILE A 171 -13.21 8.66 -20.73
C ILE A 171 -13.25 7.29 -21.41
N ILE A 172 -12.33 6.42 -21.03
CA ILE A 172 -12.23 5.03 -21.50
C ILE A 172 -12.73 4.13 -20.36
N LYS A 173 -13.78 3.36 -20.60
CA LYS A 173 -14.28 2.37 -19.65
C LYS A 173 -13.61 1.02 -19.93
N ASN A 174 -13.06 0.40 -18.90
CA ASN A 174 -12.44 -0.92 -18.93
C ASN A 174 -13.23 -1.82 -17.96
N ASP A 175 -14.34 -2.35 -18.48
CA ASP A 175 -15.23 -3.25 -17.73
C ASP A 175 -14.71 -4.69 -17.74
#